data_eaac3bfbc795b649bfa0de3bbc4cd7f3
#
_entry.id   eaac3bfbc795b649bfa0de3bbc4cd7f3
#
_cell.length_a   1.000
_cell.length_b   1.000
_cell.length_c   1.000
_cell.angle_alpha   90.00
_cell.angle_beta   90.00
_cell.angle_gamma   90.00
#
_symmetry.space_group_name_H-M   'P 1'
#
loop_
_entity.id
_entity.type
_entity.pdbx_description
1 polymer ?
#
loop_
_entity_poly.entity_id
_entity_poly.type
_entity_poly.pdbx_seq_one_letter_code
_entity_poly.pdbx_strand_id
1 'polypeptide(L)'
;KTGQKTTKVLYPQLEVDDHDNPAFLALADGNILAMYTWHGGKPGKWGVIQNVTSQPGDVTSFSDARVFTPRTDELVKKFVRESYTYANPFSLSAENGRIFCFGRWIGYKPNLIISDDQGKTWSEPRVVVTSPNLDVNNRPYVKYYSDGTSKIHMIFTDGHPRVEPTNSVYYCYYEKGAFWRADGSKICTVEELPFHPRDASVVYRATPETGKAWIFDIVTDKGRPVVAYTRYPTDTLHHYYYAIYDKGAWSHHKIIESGRWFPQTQPNTVEREVNYSGGLTFDPTNPEVLYISHQINNRFEISRVEKKKGGKDWKITPVTRNSQYDNVRPFVPRYRTDGQKNILLWMENRRYIHYTDYDSSIRYQYIK
;
A
#
# COMPACT_ATOMS: atom_id res chain seq x y z
N LYS A 1 -5.44 1.52 -26.76
CA LYS A 1 -5.09 1.03 -28.06
C LYS A 1 -5.11 2.14 -29.09
N THR A 2 -5.98 3.13 -28.94
CA THR A 2 -6.04 4.36 -29.78
C THR A 2 -5.12 5.48 -29.29
N GLY A 3 -4.51 5.36 -28.10
CA GLY A 3 -3.80 6.44 -27.43
C GLY A 3 -4.70 7.53 -26.85
N GLN A 4 -6.02 7.38 -27.00
CA GLN A 4 -6.99 8.33 -26.48
C GLN A 4 -6.97 8.35 -24.96
N LYS A 5 -6.90 9.53 -24.38
CA LYS A 5 -7.00 9.77 -22.93
C LYS A 5 -8.37 10.31 -22.60
N THR A 6 -8.98 9.77 -21.55
CA THR A 6 -10.25 10.25 -21.01
C THR A 6 -10.01 10.68 -19.55
N THR A 7 -10.59 11.80 -19.18
CA THR A 7 -10.52 12.32 -17.81
C THR A 7 -11.92 12.42 -17.22
N LYS A 8 -12.10 11.89 -16.04
CA LYS A 8 -13.34 12.04 -15.25
C LYS A 8 -12.96 12.54 -13.84
N VAL A 9 -13.60 13.60 -13.41
CA VAL A 9 -13.52 14.09 -12.03
C VAL A 9 -14.44 13.23 -11.18
N LEU A 10 -13.90 12.50 -10.21
CA LEU A 10 -14.66 11.65 -9.27
C LEU A 10 -15.24 12.47 -8.13
N TYR A 11 -14.48 13.42 -7.62
CA TYR A 11 -14.88 14.33 -6.55
C TYR A 11 -14.26 15.71 -6.76
N PRO A 12 -15.05 16.78 -6.91
CA PRO A 12 -14.51 18.13 -7.10
C PRO A 12 -13.89 18.63 -5.80
N GLN A 13 -12.71 19.25 -5.88
CA GLN A 13 -12.05 19.91 -4.75
C GLN A 13 -11.88 19.01 -3.50
N LEU A 14 -11.40 17.77 -3.69
CA LEU A 14 -11.21 16.84 -2.58
C LEU A 14 -10.33 17.49 -1.49
N GLU A 15 -9.07 17.58 -1.70
CA GLU A 15 -8.08 18.41 -0.97
C GLU A 15 -6.70 18.29 -1.68
N VAL A 16 -5.76 19.13 -1.26
CA VAL A 16 -4.38 19.02 -1.73
C VAL A 16 -3.63 18.12 -0.75
N ASP A 17 -3.63 16.82 -1.04
CA ASP A 17 -2.91 15.82 -0.26
C ASP A 17 -2.61 14.59 -1.14
N ASP A 18 -1.39 14.10 -1.13
CA ASP A 18 -1.01 12.95 -1.96
C ASP A 18 -1.41 11.59 -1.39
N HIS A 19 -2.07 11.56 -0.24
CA HIS A 19 -2.64 10.34 0.35
C HIS A 19 -4.04 10.00 -0.16
N ASP A 20 -4.70 10.91 -0.87
CA ASP A 20 -6.12 10.80 -1.24
C ASP A 20 -6.36 10.03 -2.54
N ASN A 21 -5.46 9.12 -2.89
CA ASN A 21 -5.53 8.37 -4.13
C ASN A 21 -6.68 7.36 -4.13
N PRO A 22 -7.49 7.30 -5.19
CA PRO A 22 -8.53 6.29 -5.32
C PRO A 22 -7.92 4.89 -5.58
N ALA A 23 -8.49 3.89 -4.92
CA ALA A 23 -8.30 2.49 -5.27
C ALA A 23 -9.49 2.01 -6.11
N PHE A 24 -9.20 1.19 -7.13
CA PHE A 24 -10.19 0.69 -8.07
C PHE A 24 -10.35 -0.81 -7.95
N LEU A 25 -11.61 -1.27 -8.04
CA LEU A 25 -11.96 -2.68 -8.08
C LEU A 25 -12.93 -2.93 -9.24
N ALA A 26 -12.63 -3.89 -10.11
CA ALA A 26 -13.58 -4.40 -11.08
C ALA A 26 -14.61 -5.28 -10.37
N LEU A 27 -15.89 -4.97 -10.55
CA LEU A 27 -17.01 -5.73 -10.00
C LEU A 27 -17.40 -6.88 -10.93
N ALA A 28 -18.18 -7.84 -10.42
CA ALA A 28 -18.58 -9.02 -11.17
C ALA A 28 -19.46 -8.69 -12.41
N ASP A 29 -20.19 -7.59 -12.38
CA ASP A 29 -21.00 -7.08 -13.49
C ASP A 29 -20.21 -6.27 -14.53
N GLY A 30 -18.88 -6.16 -14.35
CA GLY A 30 -17.97 -5.40 -15.20
C GLY A 30 -17.93 -3.90 -14.89
N ASN A 31 -18.69 -3.42 -13.92
CA ASN A 31 -18.58 -2.07 -13.41
C ASN A 31 -17.29 -1.87 -12.62
N ILE A 32 -16.92 -0.62 -12.40
CA ILE A 32 -15.70 -0.26 -11.63
C ILE A 32 -16.15 0.48 -10.37
N LEU A 33 -15.74 -0.05 -9.22
CA LEU A 33 -15.84 0.61 -7.92
C LEU A 33 -14.57 1.42 -7.69
N ALA A 34 -14.71 2.72 -7.40
CA ALA A 34 -13.64 3.58 -6.90
C ALA A 34 -13.90 3.90 -5.43
N MET A 35 -12.89 3.71 -4.58
CA MET A 35 -12.95 4.04 -3.16
C MET A 35 -11.74 4.86 -2.74
N TYR A 36 -11.96 5.91 -1.99
CA TYR A 36 -10.92 6.81 -1.48
C TYR A 36 -11.42 7.57 -0.24
N THR A 37 -10.55 8.37 0.34
CA THR A 37 -10.84 9.11 1.60
C THR A 37 -10.19 10.47 1.55
N TRP A 38 -10.54 11.34 2.49
CA TRP A 38 -9.68 12.45 2.87
C TRP A 38 -8.57 11.97 3.81
N HIS A 39 -7.48 12.74 3.89
CA HIS A 39 -6.39 12.45 4.83
C HIS A 39 -6.53 13.27 6.12
N GLY A 40 -7.12 12.76 7.13
CA GLY A 40 -7.04 13.33 8.46
C GLY A 40 -8.24 14.08 9.00
N GLY A 41 -9.39 14.06 8.35
CA GLY A 41 -10.66 14.48 8.97
C GLY A 41 -10.74 15.94 9.37
N LYS A 42 -11.04 16.80 8.43
CA LYS A 42 -11.46 18.19 8.67
C LYS A 42 -12.99 18.26 8.79
N PRO A 43 -13.56 19.27 9.46
CA PRO A 43 -15.01 19.48 9.48
C PRO A 43 -15.62 19.43 8.07
N GLY A 44 -16.63 18.58 7.85
CA GLY A 44 -17.27 18.39 6.56
C GLY A 44 -16.51 17.51 5.54
N LYS A 45 -15.29 17.04 5.90
CA LYS A 45 -14.45 16.15 5.09
C LYS A 45 -14.09 14.91 5.90
N TRP A 46 -15.03 13.97 5.95
CA TRP A 46 -14.98 12.86 6.90
C TRP A 46 -15.66 11.61 6.33
N GLY A 47 -14.94 10.52 6.28
CA GLY A 47 -15.48 9.23 5.87
C GLY A 47 -14.80 8.62 4.65
N VAL A 48 -15.38 7.54 4.16
CA VAL A 48 -15.00 6.85 2.93
C VAL A 48 -15.88 7.33 1.79
N ILE A 49 -15.29 7.60 0.66
CA ILE A 49 -15.95 8.06 -0.56
C ILE A 49 -15.99 6.91 -1.56
N GLN A 50 -17.12 6.76 -2.21
CA GLN A 50 -17.37 5.71 -3.17
C GLN A 50 -18.04 6.26 -4.41
N ASN A 51 -17.54 5.86 -5.60
CA ASN A 51 -18.20 6.03 -6.89
C ASN A 51 -18.23 4.68 -7.60
N VAL A 52 -19.28 4.44 -8.40
CA VAL A 52 -19.40 3.22 -9.22
C VAL A 52 -19.77 3.60 -10.64
N THR A 53 -19.20 2.96 -11.64
CA THR A 53 -19.62 3.17 -13.04
C THR A 53 -21.03 2.60 -13.24
N SER A 54 -21.83 3.25 -14.07
CA SER A 54 -23.18 2.78 -14.46
C SER A 54 -23.17 1.93 -15.73
N GLN A 55 -22.02 1.87 -16.43
CA GLN A 55 -21.79 1.07 -17.62
C GLN A 55 -20.49 0.28 -17.45
N PRO A 56 -20.49 -1.04 -17.74
CA PRO A 56 -19.31 -1.88 -17.62
C PRO A 56 -18.11 -1.34 -18.42
N GLY A 57 -16.98 -1.16 -17.73
CA GLY A 57 -15.73 -0.69 -18.32
C GLY A 57 -15.70 0.76 -18.77
N ASP A 58 -16.80 1.52 -18.66
CA ASP A 58 -16.85 2.93 -19.06
C ASP A 58 -16.49 3.87 -17.89
N VAL A 59 -15.25 4.31 -17.87
CA VAL A 59 -14.74 5.25 -16.86
C VAL A 59 -15.38 6.65 -16.91
N THR A 60 -16.14 6.98 -17.94
CA THR A 60 -16.89 8.25 -18.03
C THR A 60 -18.21 8.20 -17.28
N SER A 61 -18.73 7.00 -17.01
CA SER A 61 -20.04 6.75 -16.42
C SER A 61 -20.05 6.64 -14.89
N PHE A 62 -18.98 7.08 -14.19
CA PHE A 62 -18.97 7.10 -12.73
C PHE A 62 -20.12 7.93 -12.17
N SER A 63 -20.82 7.36 -11.18
CA SER A 63 -21.87 8.00 -10.40
C SER A 63 -21.35 9.20 -9.61
N ASP A 64 -22.27 9.98 -9.06
CA ASP A 64 -21.94 10.92 -8.01
C ASP A 64 -21.34 10.21 -6.79
N ALA A 65 -20.53 10.96 -6.03
CA ALA A 65 -19.84 10.43 -4.86
C ALA A 65 -20.84 10.14 -3.73
N ARG A 66 -20.78 8.94 -3.19
CA ARG A 66 -21.43 8.56 -1.93
C ARG A 66 -20.40 8.59 -0.81
N VAL A 67 -20.71 9.30 0.28
CA VAL A 67 -19.86 9.34 1.47
C VAL A 67 -20.52 8.55 2.60
N PHE A 68 -19.75 7.74 3.30
CA PHE A 68 -20.19 7.01 4.48
C PHE A 68 -19.07 6.86 5.50
N THR A 69 -19.42 6.66 6.77
CA THR A 69 -18.46 6.51 7.88
C THR A 69 -18.57 5.12 8.48
N PRO A 70 -17.59 4.23 8.22
CA PRO A 70 -17.55 2.93 8.89
C PRO A 70 -17.18 3.11 10.37
N ARG A 71 -18.18 3.13 11.25
CA ARG A 71 -17.98 3.32 12.70
C ARG A 71 -19.03 2.64 13.53
N THR A 72 -18.66 2.30 14.76
CA THR A 72 -19.59 2.05 15.88
C THR A 72 -19.15 2.91 17.05
N ASP A 73 -20.10 3.33 17.89
CA ASP A 73 -19.79 4.15 19.08
C ASP A 73 -18.92 3.39 20.08
N GLU A 74 -19.09 2.07 20.16
CA GLU A 74 -18.27 1.19 20.99
C GLU A 74 -16.80 1.22 20.55
N LEU A 75 -16.51 1.05 19.25
CA LEU A 75 -15.16 1.08 18.74
C LEU A 75 -14.50 2.45 18.89
N VAL A 76 -15.24 3.53 18.61
CA VAL A 76 -14.73 4.90 18.78
C VAL A 76 -14.42 5.17 20.25
N LYS A 77 -15.28 4.75 21.19
CA LYS A 77 -15.04 4.86 22.63
C LYS A 77 -13.81 4.05 23.07
N LYS A 78 -13.65 2.83 22.57
CA LYS A 78 -12.53 1.94 22.91
C LYS A 78 -11.20 2.45 22.40
N PHE A 79 -11.13 2.92 21.15
CA PHE A 79 -9.89 3.31 20.49
C PHE A 79 -9.62 4.83 20.52
N VAL A 80 -10.56 5.63 21.01
CA VAL A 80 -10.44 7.07 21.33
C VAL A 80 -10.17 7.98 20.12
N ARG A 81 -9.72 7.44 18.98
CA ARG A 81 -9.37 8.18 17.77
C ARG A 81 -10.17 7.68 16.58
N GLU A 82 -10.52 8.62 15.72
CA GLU A 82 -11.24 8.38 14.48
C GLU A 82 -10.62 9.23 13.37
N SER A 83 -10.29 8.63 12.26
CA SER A 83 -9.79 9.30 11.06
C SER A 83 -9.96 8.34 9.90
N TYR A 84 -10.39 8.82 8.74
CA TYR A 84 -10.63 7.97 7.59
C TYR A 84 -9.56 8.24 6.55
N THR A 85 -8.57 7.35 6.49
CA THR A 85 -7.46 7.43 5.55
C THR A 85 -7.29 6.09 4.86
N TYR A 86 -7.09 6.13 3.57
CA TYR A 86 -6.96 4.97 2.70
C TYR A 86 -8.25 4.14 2.58
N ALA A 87 -8.45 3.57 1.43
CA ALA A 87 -9.46 2.55 1.16
C ALA A 87 -8.87 1.58 0.13
N ASN A 88 -8.84 0.29 0.46
CA ASN A 88 -8.24 -0.75 -0.38
C ASN A 88 -9.26 -1.89 -0.56
N PRO A 89 -10.13 -1.83 -1.59
CA PRO A 89 -11.12 -2.85 -1.86
C PRO A 89 -10.51 -4.04 -2.61
N PHE A 90 -10.88 -5.26 -2.21
CA PHE A 90 -10.53 -6.52 -2.84
C PHE A 90 -11.75 -7.42 -2.94
N SER A 91 -11.91 -8.15 -4.03
CA SER A 91 -12.95 -9.16 -4.18
C SER A 91 -12.33 -10.55 -4.23
N LEU A 92 -12.99 -11.53 -3.60
CA LEU A 92 -12.58 -12.93 -3.60
C LEU A 92 -13.63 -13.80 -4.29
N SER A 93 -13.27 -14.39 -5.42
CA SER A 93 -14.18 -15.23 -6.22
C SER A 93 -14.58 -16.52 -5.47
N ALA A 94 -13.70 -17.10 -4.64
CA ALA A 94 -14.02 -18.24 -3.78
C ALA A 94 -15.01 -17.92 -2.64
N GLU A 95 -15.29 -16.64 -2.41
CA GLU A 95 -16.31 -16.17 -1.46
C GLU A 95 -17.46 -15.45 -2.18
N ASN A 96 -17.87 -15.96 -3.34
CA ASN A 96 -18.97 -15.43 -4.16
C ASN A 96 -18.82 -13.96 -4.55
N GLY A 97 -17.58 -13.49 -4.73
CA GLY A 97 -17.30 -12.10 -5.09
C GLY A 97 -17.48 -11.12 -3.93
N ARG A 98 -17.53 -11.60 -2.69
CA ARG A 98 -17.51 -10.77 -1.47
C ARG A 98 -16.39 -9.75 -1.55
N ILE A 99 -16.69 -8.50 -1.18
CA ILE A 99 -15.73 -7.41 -1.19
C ILE A 99 -15.24 -7.13 0.23
N PHE A 100 -13.93 -7.06 0.38
CA PHE A 100 -13.23 -6.68 1.61
C PHE A 100 -12.59 -5.32 1.37
N CYS A 101 -12.92 -4.32 2.17
CA CYS A 101 -12.27 -3.03 2.10
C CYS A 101 -11.49 -2.75 3.37
N PHE A 102 -10.19 -2.53 3.21
CA PHE A 102 -9.29 -2.19 4.30
C PHE A 102 -8.95 -0.71 4.27
N GLY A 103 -8.87 -0.09 5.44
CA GLY A 103 -8.45 1.29 5.59
C GLY A 103 -7.78 1.55 6.93
N ARG A 104 -7.32 2.78 7.16
CA ARG A 104 -6.79 3.24 8.44
C ARG A 104 -7.78 4.22 9.05
N TRP A 105 -8.69 3.70 9.86
CA TRP A 105 -9.84 4.49 10.34
C TRP A 105 -9.85 4.62 11.86
N ILE A 106 -10.64 3.81 12.56
CA ILE A 106 -10.78 3.88 14.02
C ILE A 106 -9.46 3.51 14.70
N GLY A 107 -9.04 4.33 15.65
CA GLY A 107 -7.79 4.18 16.39
C GLY A 107 -6.52 4.43 15.59
N TYR A 108 -6.61 4.96 14.37
CA TYR A 108 -5.51 4.98 13.40
C TYR A 108 -4.93 3.59 13.11
N LYS A 109 -5.75 2.56 13.26
CA LYS A 109 -5.38 1.15 13.04
C LYS A 109 -5.88 0.67 11.68
N PRO A 110 -5.32 -0.42 11.13
CA PRO A 110 -5.94 -1.13 10.02
C PRO A 110 -7.34 -1.59 10.42
N ASN A 111 -8.33 -1.22 9.62
CA ASN A 111 -9.74 -1.60 9.80
C ASN A 111 -10.22 -2.38 8.58
N LEU A 112 -11.26 -3.15 8.74
CA LEU A 112 -11.92 -3.96 7.72
C LEU A 112 -13.42 -3.73 7.75
N ILE A 113 -14.02 -3.53 6.56
CA ILE A 113 -15.45 -3.67 6.30
C ILE A 113 -15.67 -4.66 5.16
N ILE A 114 -16.83 -5.29 5.13
CA ILE A 114 -17.18 -6.34 4.17
C ILE A 114 -18.50 -5.98 3.49
N SER A 115 -18.60 -6.28 2.19
CA SER A 115 -19.83 -6.16 1.42
C SER A 115 -20.13 -7.47 0.70
N ASP A 116 -21.39 -7.94 0.81
CA ASP A 116 -21.93 -9.11 0.11
C ASP A 116 -22.79 -8.72 -1.11
N ASP A 117 -22.93 -7.43 -1.39
CA ASP A 117 -23.86 -6.88 -2.41
C ASP A 117 -23.18 -5.93 -3.39
N GLN A 118 -21.93 -6.19 -3.75
CA GLN A 118 -21.12 -5.42 -4.70
C GLN A 118 -20.88 -3.96 -4.25
N GLY A 119 -20.72 -3.72 -2.96
CA GLY A 119 -20.42 -2.41 -2.40
C GLY A 119 -21.63 -1.51 -2.17
N LYS A 120 -22.86 -2.02 -2.29
CA LYS A 120 -24.08 -1.24 -2.01
C LYS A 120 -24.24 -1.00 -0.52
N THR A 121 -23.99 -2.03 0.29
CA THR A 121 -23.94 -1.94 1.75
C THR A 121 -22.63 -2.50 2.31
N TRP A 122 -22.28 -2.06 3.50
CA TRP A 122 -21.05 -2.45 4.21
C TRP A 122 -21.36 -2.89 5.62
N SER A 123 -20.60 -3.88 6.10
CA SER A 123 -20.66 -4.33 7.49
C SER A 123 -20.18 -3.25 8.45
N GLU A 124 -20.42 -3.44 9.74
CA GLU A 124 -19.72 -2.72 10.79
C GLU A 124 -18.19 -2.91 10.65
N PRO A 125 -17.38 -1.88 10.99
CA PRO A 125 -15.94 -1.97 10.90
C PRO A 125 -15.38 -2.86 12.01
N ARG A 126 -14.26 -3.52 11.70
CA ARG A 126 -13.44 -4.25 12.66
C ARG A 126 -12.01 -3.73 12.62
N VAL A 127 -11.42 -3.47 13.77
CA VAL A 127 -9.98 -3.20 13.86
C VAL A 127 -9.25 -4.51 13.64
N VAL A 128 -8.29 -4.54 12.71
CA VAL A 128 -7.59 -5.78 12.33
C VAL A 128 -6.33 -5.99 13.17
N VAL A 129 -5.47 -4.96 13.26
CA VAL A 129 -4.22 -5.03 14.00
C VAL A 129 -4.19 -3.90 15.02
N THR A 130 -3.82 -4.20 16.25
CA THR A 130 -3.71 -3.20 17.33
C THR A 130 -2.46 -3.42 18.16
N SER A 131 -1.94 -2.35 18.76
CA SER A 131 -0.89 -2.47 19.78
C SER A 131 -1.46 -2.97 21.11
N PRO A 132 -0.64 -3.63 21.96
CA PRO A 132 -1.07 -4.15 23.26
C PRO A 132 -1.72 -3.09 24.16
N ASN A 133 -1.22 -1.86 24.11
CA ASN A 133 -1.66 -0.76 24.97
C ASN A 133 -2.73 0.12 24.33
N LEU A 134 -3.31 -0.28 23.21
CA LEU A 134 -4.23 0.54 22.40
C LEU A 134 -3.66 1.94 22.08
N ASP A 135 -2.31 2.05 22.02
CA ASP A 135 -1.64 3.33 21.81
C ASP A 135 -2.05 3.96 20.48
N VAL A 136 -2.66 5.13 20.57
CA VAL A 136 -3.13 5.88 19.40
C VAL A 136 -1.99 6.44 18.54
N ASN A 137 -0.77 6.53 19.08
CA ASN A 137 0.41 6.95 18.34
C ASN A 137 1.05 5.78 17.57
N ASN A 138 0.84 4.55 18.02
CA ASN A 138 1.23 3.36 17.30
C ASN A 138 0.27 3.13 16.14
N ARG A 139 0.73 3.40 14.94
CA ARG A 139 -0.04 3.40 13.70
C ARG A 139 0.53 2.38 12.71
N PRO A 140 0.15 1.10 12.79
CA PRO A 140 0.58 0.11 11.81
C PRO A 140 0.22 0.56 10.39
N TYR A 141 1.20 0.63 9.51
CA TYR A 141 1.00 0.85 8.09
C TYR A 141 0.94 -0.48 7.38
N VAL A 142 0.08 -0.59 6.38
CA VAL A 142 -0.17 -1.87 5.70
C VAL A 142 -0.06 -1.71 4.20
N LYS A 143 0.47 -2.73 3.53
CA LYS A 143 0.33 -2.97 2.10
C LYS A 143 -0.37 -4.30 1.90
N TYR A 144 -1.20 -4.35 0.87
CA TYR A 144 -2.06 -5.50 0.57
C TYR A 144 -1.80 -6.03 -0.83
N TYR A 145 -2.06 -7.31 -0.98
CA TYR A 145 -2.13 -7.99 -2.27
C TYR A 145 -3.24 -9.04 -2.21
N SER A 146 -4.04 -9.15 -3.25
CA SER A 146 -5.02 -10.21 -3.39
C SER A 146 -4.69 -11.08 -4.60
N ASP A 147 -4.89 -12.40 -4.47
CA ASP A 147 -4.87 -13.32 -5.60
C ASP A 147 -6.16 -13.25 -6.43
N GLY A 148 -7.15 -12.46 -5.98
CA GLY A 148 -8.48 -12.34 -6.59
C GLY A 148 -9.36 -13.60 -6.43
N THR A 149 -8.84 -14.65 -5.80
CA THR A 149 -9.51 -15.94 -5.67
C THR A 149 -9.88 -16.23 -4.22
N SER A 150 -8.91 -16.44 -3.35
CA SER A 150 -9.16 -16.93 -1.99
C SER A 150 -8.40 -16.19 -0.90
N LYS A 151 -7.33 -15.46 -1.26
CA LYS A 151 -6.43 -14.86 -0.27
C LYS A 151 -6.25 -13.36 -0.44
N ILE A 152 -6.14 -12.68 0.70
CA ILE A 152 -5.66 -11.31 0.78
C ILE A 152 -4.44 -11.29 1.69
N HIS A 153 -3.28 -11.03 1.12
CA HIS A 153 -2.01 -10.96 1.81
C HIS A 153 -1.79 -9.56 2.38
N MET A 154 -1.19 -9.48 3.56
CA MET A 154 -0.90 -8.23 4.26
C MET A 154 0.53 -8.24 4.75
N ILE A 155 1.28 -7.17 4.47
CA ILE A 155 2.50 -6.82 5.20
C ILE A 155 2.26 -5.54 5.98
N PHE A 156 2.74 -5.47 7.19
CA PHE A 156 2.52 -4.31 8.04
C PHE A 156 3.68 -4.09 9.02
N THR A 157 3.71 -2.89 9.60
CA THR A 157 4.74 -2.46 10.53
C THR A 157 4.19 -2.31 11.94
N ASP A 158 5.05 -2.14 12.94
CA ASP A 158 4.62 -1.72 14.28
C ASP A 158 3.93 -0.35 14.22
N GLY A 159 4.52 0.57 13.48
CA GLY A 159 4.02 1.92 13.32
C GLY A 159 4.76 2.67 12.22
N HIS A 160 4.93 3.98 12.41
CA HIS A 160 5.67 4.83 11.49
C HIS A 160 7.15 4.90 11.93
N PRO A 161 8.14 4.71 11.03
CA PRO A 161 9.56 4.63 11.39
C PRO A 161 10.12 5.94 11.98
N ARG A 162 9.39 7.05 11.85
CA ARG A 162 9.74 8.33 12.48
C ARG A 162 9.57 8.29 14.00
N VAL A 163 8.60 7.53 14.50
CA VAL A 163 8.24 7.47 15.92
C VAL A 163 8.51 6.10 16.53
N GLU A 164 8.75 5.07 15.71
CA GLU A 164 9.03 3.70 16.14
C GLU A 164 10.51 3.39 15.90
N PRO A 165 11.35 3.43 16.93
CA PRO A 165 12.80 3.25 16.78
C PRO A 165 13.17 1.83 16.32
N THR A 166 12.34 0.84 16.63
CA THR A 166 12.52 -0.57 16.25
C THR A 166 11.35 -1.05 15.38
N ASN A 167 11.01 -0.26 14.35
CA ASN A 167 9.89 -0.54 13.45
C ASN A 167 10.16 -1.80 12.61
N SER A 168 9.52 -2.89 12.98
CA SER A 168 9.65 -4.21 12.35
C SER A 168 8.65 -4.40 11.22
N VAL A 169 8.81 -5.45 10.43
CA VAL A 169 7.88 -5.84 9.35
C VAL A 169 7.30 -7.20 9.66
N TYR A 170 5.99 -7.30 9.53
CA TYR A 170 5.18 -8.49 9.79
C TYR A 170 4.40 -8.88 8.55
N TYR A 171 3.95 -10.15 8.52
CA TYR A 171 3.12 -10.71 7.47
C TYR A 171 2.01 -11.57 8.04
N CYS A 172 0.84 -11.47 7.44
CA CYS A 172 -0.24 -12.44 7.55
C CYS A 172 -1.05 -12.49 6.25
N TYR A 173 -1.99 -13.42 6.15
CA TYR A 173 -2.99 -13.41 5.08
C TYR A 173 -4.37 -13.76 5.63
N TYR A 174 -5.39 -13.22 4.97
CA TYR A 174 -6.79 -13.61 5.15
C TYR A 174 -7.12 -14.76 4.20
N GLU A 175 -7.84 -15.76 4.68
CA GLU A 175 -8.47 -16.82 3.90
C GLU A 175 -9.63 -17.42 4.69
N LYS A 176 -10.80 -17.59 4.05
CA LYS A 176 -11.96 -18.31 4.61
C LYS A 176 -12.34 -17.86 6.03
N GLY A 177 -12.55 -16.57 6.23
CA GLY A 177 -13.01 -16.01 7.50
C GLY A 177 -11.96 -15.96 8.61
N ALA A 178 -10.67 -16.19 8.31
CA ALA A 178 -9.62 -16.18 9.31
C ALA A 178 -8.33 -15.53 8.79
N PHE A 179 -7.48 -15.14 9.73
CA PHE A 179 -6.12 -14.65 9.48
C PHE A 179 -5.11 -15.74 9.84
N TRP A 180 -4.06 -15.85 9.02
CA TRP A 180 -3.09 -16.94 9.04
C TRP A 180 -1.66 -16.41 8.95
N ARG A 181 -0.71 -17.12 9.56
CA ARG A 181 0.73 -16.88 9.41
C ARG A 181 1.27 -17.46 8.09
N ALA A 182 2.49 -17.09 7.75
CA ALA A 182 3.18 -17.59 6.56
C ALA A 182 3.36 -19.12 6.55
N ASP A 183 3.45 -19.74 7.72
CA ASP A 183 3.56 -21.19 7.90
C ASP A 183 2.21 -21.93 7.83
N GLY A 184 1.11 -21.20 7.65
CA GLY A 184 -0.24 -21.77 7.62
C GLY A 184 -0.86 -21.98 8.99
N SER A 185 -0.22 -21.58 10.09
CA SER A 185 -0.84 -21.60 11.41
C SER A 185 -1.83 -20.46 11.55
N LYS A 186 -2.96 -20.72 12.19
CA LYS A 186 -4.04 -19.74 12.38
C LYS A 186 -3.64 -18.69 13.42
N ILE A 187 -3.99 -17.44 13.15
CA ILE A 187 -3.89 -16.34 14.10
C ILE A 187 -5.22 -16.21 14.84
N CYS A 188 -6.30 -15.87 14.12
CA CYS A 188 -7.63 -15.68 14.67
C CYS A 188 -8.68 -15.73 13.55
N THR A 189 -9.96 -15.81 13.89
CA THR A 189 -11.08 -15.55 12.96
C THR A 189 -11.35 -14.06 12.83
N VAL A 190 -12.19 -13.67 11.86
CA VAL A 190 -12.65 -12.28 11.70
C VAL A 190 -13.44 -11.82 12.95
N GLU A 191 -14.16 -12.72 13.61
CA GLU A 191 -14.93 -12.43 14.82
C GLU A 191 -14.05 -12.17 16.04
N GLU A 192 -12.85 -12.77 16.06
CA GLU A 192 -11.88 -12.64 17.18
C GLU A 192 -10.95 -11.43 17.04
N LEU A 193 -11.09 -10.64 15.97
CA LEU A 193 -10.29 -9.42 15.78
C LEU A 193 -10.48 -8.40 16.92
N PRO A 194 -9.45 -7.61 17.26
CA PRO A 194 -8.13 -7.47 16.61
C PRO A 194 -7.06 -8.43 17.15
N PHE A 195 -6.01 -8.68 16.38
CA PHE A 195 -4.79 -9.36 16.84
C PHE A 195 -3.61 -8.38 17.01
N HIS A 196 -2.52 -8.83 17.65
CA HIS A 196 -1.31 -8.05 17.85
C HIS A 196 -0.23 -8.36 16.78
N PRO A 197 0.68 -7.42 16.46
CA PRO A 197 1.77 -7.67 15.50
C PRO A 197 2.59 -8.94 15.81
N ARG A 198 2.85 -9.22 17.10
CA ARG A 198 3.58 -10.42 17.53
C ARG A 198 2.87 -11.75 17.21
N ASP A 199 1.56 -11.71 16.94
CA ASP A 199 0.78 -12.90 16.59
C ASP A 199 0.93 -13.25 15.11
N ALA A 200 1.45 -12.35 14.29
CA ALA A 200 1.75 -12.57 12.88
C ALA A 200 3.16 -13.11 12.64
N SER A 201 3.46 -13.49 11.39
CA SER A 201 4.82 -13.88 11.01
C SER A 201 5.75 -12.67 10.97
N VAL A 202 6.90 -12.79 11.59
CA VAL A 202 7.94 -11.74 11.51
C VAL A 202 8.69 -11.90 10.19
N VAL A 203 8.56 -10.91 9.30
CA VAL A 203 9.39 -10.81 8.08
C VAL A 203 10.76 -10.27 8.45
N TYR A 204 10.81 -9.16 9.18
CA TYR A 204 12.05 -8.53 9.63
C TYR A 204 11.89 -8.00 11.05
N ARG A 205 12.76 -8.43 11.94
CA ARG A 205 12.86 -7.91 13.31
C ARG A 205 13.84 -6.75 13.33
N ALA A 206 13.35 -5.55 13.59
CA ALA A 206 14.20 -4.39 13.81
C ALA A 206 14.81 -4.42 15.21
N THR A 207 16.08 -4.04 15.30
CA THR A 207 16.78 -3.76 16.55
C THR A 207 17.53 -2.43 16.42
N PRO A 208 18.04 -1.84 17.51
CA PRO A 208 18.87 -0.65 17.42
C PRO A 208 20.08 -0.82 16.48
N GLU A 209 20.65 -2.03 16.42
CA GLU A 209 21.82 -2.34 15.59
C GLU A 209 21.47 -2.58 14.13
N THR A 210 20.31 -3.18 13.85
CA THR A 210 19.92 -3.54 12.47
C THR A 210 19.10 -2.47 11.79
N GLY A 211 18.58 -1.50 12.54
CA GLY A 211 17.79 -0.38 12.06
C GLY A 211 16.33 -0.71 11.85
N LYS A 212 15.52 0.35 11.83
CA LYS A 212 14.09 0.31 11.57
C LYS A 212 13.80 0.01 10.10
N ALA A 213 12.56 -0.37 9.79
CA ALA A 213 12.14 -0.73 8.44
C ALA A 213 10.88 0.00 8.00
N TRP A 214 10.62 -0.04 6.68
CA TRP A 214 9.38 0.40 6.06
C TRP A 214 8.95 -0.54 4.94
N ILE A 215 7.68 -0.59 4.64
CA ILE A 215 7.10 -1.49 3.65
C ILE A 215 6.74 -0.77 2.36
N PHE A 216 6.90 -1.44 1.22
CA PHE A 216 6.54 -0.89 -0.07
C PHE A 216 5.54 -1.75 -0.83
N ASP A 217 5.80 -3.05 -0.96
CA ASP A 217 4.98 -3.88 -1.83
C ASP A 217 5.00 -5.36 -1.44
N ILE A 218 3.98 -6.11 -1.87
CA ILE A 218 3.84 -7.55 -1.67
C ILE A 218 3.19 -8.18 -2.88
N VAL A 219 3.68 -9.37 -3.26
CA VAL A 219 3.11 -10.26 -4.26
C VAL A 219 3.28 -11.71 -3.81
N THR A 220 2.89 -12.66 -4.64
CA THR A 220 3.20 -14.09 -4.43
C THR A 220 3.97 -14.66 -5.61
N ASP A 221 4.89 -15.59 -5.33
CA ASP A 221 5.54 -16.45 -6.29
C ASP A 221 5.08 -17.88 -6.04
N LYS A 222 4.26 -18.43 -6.92
CA LYS A 222 3.68 -19.77 -6.77
C LYS A 222 3.08 -20.03 -5.39
N GLY A 223 2.32 -19.04 -4.90
CA GLY A 223 1.68 -19.06 -3.59
C GLY A 223 2.58 -18.68 -2.40
N ARG A 224 3.89 -18.52 -2.58
CA ARG A 224 4.81 -18.06 -1.55
C ARG A 224 4.78 -16.53 -1.46
N PRO A 225 4.63 -15.92 -0.29
CA PRO A 225 4.66 -14.48 -0.18
C PRO A 225 6.07 -13.93 -0.46
N VAL A 226 6.10 -12.86 -1.24
CA VAL A 226 7.30 -12.11 -1.62
C VAL A 226 7.09 -10.65 -1.27
N VAL A 227 8.01 -10.08 -0.50
CA VAL A 227 7.89 -8.76 0.11
C VAL A 227 9.01 -7.85 -0.37
N ALA A 228 8.66 -6.62 -0.73
CA ALA A 228 9.59 -5.53 -0.97
C ALA A 228 9.52 -4.52 0.18
N TYR A 229 10.65 -4.27 0.82
CA TYR A 229 10.72 -3.38 1.98
C TYR A 229 12.07 -2.66 2.04
N THR A 230 12.19 -1.71 2.93
CA THR A 230 13.45 -0.99 3.16
C THR A 230 13.90 -1.11 4.60
N ARG A 231 15.22 -1.06 4.81
CA ARG A 231 15.85 -0.88 6.13
C ARG A 231 16.59 0.43 6.16
N TYR A 232 16.58 1.04 7.32
CA TYR A 232 17.26 2.30 7.58
C TYR A 232 18.44 2.06 8.54
N PRO A 233 19.64 1.75 8.01
CA PRO A 233 20.81 1.57 8.88
C PRO A 233 21.19 2.87 9.58
N THR A 234 20.86 4.02 9.00
CA THR A 234 20.97 5.35 9.61
C THR A 234 19.74 6.18 9.24
N ASP A 235 19.57 7.34 9.88
CA ASP A 235 18.47 8.27 9.59
C ASP A 235 18.60 8.97 8.23
N THR A 236 19.71 8.81 7.52
CA THR A 236 19.96 9.45 6.23
C THR A 236 20.18 8.48 5.09
N LEU A 237 20.14 7.19 5.34
CA LEU A 237 20.40 6.15 4.35
C LEU A 237 19.36 5.04 4.44
N HIS A 238 18.87 4.58 3.31
CA HIS A 238 18.03 3.40 3.24
C HIS A 238 18.46 2.40 2.17
N HIS A 239 18.20 1.14 2.46
CA HIS A 239 18.52 0.01 1.61
C HIS A 239 17.24 -0.73 1.22
N TYR A 240 17.06 -0.99 -0.07
CA TYR A 240 15.96 -1.82 -0.54
C TYR A 240 16.27 -3.30 -0.40
N TYR A 241 15.26 -4.05 0.03
CA TYR A 241 15.31 -5.49 0.24
C TYR A 241 14.14 -6.19 -0.45
N TYR A 242 14.46 -7.36 -0.98
CA TYR A 242 13.53 -8.40 -1.39
C TYR A 242 13.54 -9.49 -0.34
N ALA A 243 12.40 -9.98 0.10
CA ALA A 243 12.28 -11.14 0.97
C ALA A 243 11.25 -12.12 0.42
N ILE A 244 11.54 -13.42 0.49
CA ILE A 244 10.63 -14.50 0.11
C ILE A 244 10.54 -15.51 1.25
N TYR A 245 9.31 -15.95 1.56
CA TYR A 245 9.08 -17.04 2.49
C TYR A 245 9.11 -18.37 1.76
N ASP A 246 10.03 -19.22 2.15
CA ASP A 246 10.16 -20.57 1.57
C ASP A 246 10.64 -21.54 2.65
N LYS A 247 10.10 -22.76 2.66
CA LYS A 247 10.51 -23.85 3.58
C LYS A 247 10.56 -23.44 5.06
N GLY A 248 9.59 -22.66 5.50
CA GLY A 248 9.47 -22.25 6.92
C GLY A 248 10.29 -21.04 7.34
N ALA A 249 10.98 -20.38 6.42
CA ALA A 249 11.82 -19.23 6.74
C ALA A 249 11.75 -18.11 5.69
N TRP A 250 12.04 -16.87 6.11
CA TRP A 250 12.24 -15.74 5.22
C TRP A 250 13.70 -15.66 4.78
N SER A 251 13.92 -15.62 3.46
CA SER A 251 15.22 -15.32 2.86
C SER A 251 15.26 -13.88 2.38
N HIS A 252 16.28 -13.13 2.80
CA HIS A 252 16.42 -11.70 2.54
C HIS A 252 17.56 -11.42 1.56
N HIS A 253 17.29 -10.58 0.58
CA HIS A 253 18.27 -10.17 -0.43
C HIS A 253 18.29 -8.65 -0.52
N LYS A 254 19.44 -8.04 -0.20
CA LYS A 254 19.64 -6.59 -0.45
C LYS A 254 19.62 -6.36 -1.96
N ILE A 255 18.86 -5.37 -2.40
CA ILE A 255 18.79 -4.98 -3.81
C ILE A 255 19.83 -3.89 -4.09
N ILE A 256 19.74 -2.78 -3.37
CA ILE A 256 20.59 -1.61 -3.57
C ILE A 256 20.56 -0.69 -2.35
N GLU A 257 21.55 0.17 -2.22
CA GLU A 257 21.48 1.41 -1.46
C GLU A 257 20.71 2.45 -2.25
N SER A 258 19.62 2.95 -1.68
CA SER A 258 18.69 3.79 -2.42
C SER A 258 18.94 5.29 -2.22
N GLY A 259 19.85 5.66 -1.34
CA GLY A 259 20.20 7.03 -1.02
C GLY A 259 19.51 7.54 0.26
N ARG A 260 19.36 8.85 0.35
CA ARG A 260 18.72 9.51 1.50
C ARG A 260 17.25 9.14 1.56
N TRP A 261 16.74 9.08 2.76
CA TRP A 261 15.33 8.85 3.00
C TRP A 261 14.73 9.98 3.84
N PHE A 262 13.50 9.80 4.14
CA PHE A 262 12.64 10.42 5.09
C PHE A 262 13.35 11.23 6.17
N PRO A 263 13.28 12.53 6.10
CA PRO A 263 13.92 13.37 7.09
C PRO A 263 13.22 13.24 8.44
N GLN A 264 14.03 13.20 9.49
CA GLN A 264 13.52 13.37 10.84
C GLN A 264 13.17 14.84 11.02
N THR A 265 11.87 15.14 11.00
CA THR A 265 11.39 16.51 11.21
C THR A 265 11.50 16.86 12.67
N GLN A 266 12.17 17.95 12.97
CA GLN A 266 12.26 18.47 14.35
C GLN A 266 10.88 18.95 14.82
N PRO A 267 10.57 18.87 16.12
CA PRO A 267 9.33 19.44 16.66
C PRO A 267 9.15 20.91 16.25
N ASN A 268 7.90 21.29 15.94
CA ASN A 268 7.50 22.65 15.56
C ASN A 268 8.14 23.19 14.26
N THR A 269 8.65 22.32 13.40
CA THR A 269 9.10 22.67 12.06
C THR A 269 8.19 22.05 11.00
N VAL A 270 8.17 22.65 9.80
CA VAL A 270 7.48 22.07 8.65
C VAL A 270 8.23 20.80 8.23
N GLU A 271 7.51 19.70 8.15
CA GLU A 271 8.05 18.43 7.68
C GLU A 271 8.44 18.54 6.21
N ARG A 272 9.71 18.30 5.92
CA ARG A 272 10.22 18.23 4.56
C ARG A 272 10.41 16.79 4.17
N GLU A 273 9.59 16.31 3.27
CA GLU A 273 9.57 14.91 2.84
C GLU A 273 10.21 14.73 1.46
N VAL A 274 11.24 15.50 1.17
CA VAL A 274 11.86 15.62 -0.18
C VAL A 274 12.22 14.26 -0.78
N ASN A 275 12.52 13.29 0.05
CA ASN A 275 12.91 11.94 -0.40
C ASN A 275 12.04 10.86 0.27
N TYR A 276 10.89 11.23 0.77
CA TYR A 276 10.04 10.40 1.62
C TYR A 276 9.76 9.02 1.05
N SER A 277 9.63 8.90 -0.22
CA SER A 277 9.37 7.61 -0.80
C SER A 277 9.96 7.53 -2.19
N GLY A 278 11.25 7.25 -2.26
CA GLY A 278 11.81 6.75 -3.51
C GLY A 278 10.90 5.66 -4.03
N GLY A 279 10.79 4.59 -3.26
CA GLY A 279 9.78 3.53 -3.45
C GLY A 279 10.20 2.45 -4.41
N LEU A 280 9.52 1.32 -4.30
CA LEU A 280 9.67 0.20 -5.21
C LEU A 280 8.36 -0.56 -5.34
N THR A 281 8.15 -1.22 -6.48
CA THR A 281 6.98 -2.04 -6.78
C THR A 281 7.39 -3.27 -7.59
N PHE A 282 6.68 -4.38 -7.39
CA PHE A 282 6.88 -5.58 -8.19
C PHE A 282 6.26 -5.45 -9.58
N ASP A 283 6.85 -6.16 -10.54
CA ASP A 283 6.12 -6.57 -11.73
C ASP A 283 5.14 -7.69 -11.32
N PRO A 284 3.82 -7.49 -11.42
CA PRO A 284 2.85 -8.48 -10.95
C PRO A 284 2.86 -9.78 -11.76
N THR A 285 3.51 -9.79 -12.92
CA THR A 285 3.64 -10.97 -13.78
C THR A 285 4.93 -11.72 -13.57
N ASN A 286 5.90 -11.11 -12.91
CA ASN A 286 7.19 -11.72 -12.60
C ASN A 286 7.75 -11.20 -11.27
N PRO A 287 7.52 -11.91 -10.16
CA PRO A 287 7.99 -11.51 -8.83
C PRO A 287 9.52 -11.36 -8.67
N GLU A 288 10.31 -11.81 -9.65
CA GLU A 288 11.76 -11.58 -9.67
C GLU A 288 12.15 -10.25 -10.30
N VAL A 289 11.17 -9.46 -10.76
CA VAL A 289 11.34 -8.13 -11.36
C VAL A 289 10.68 -7.08 -10.50
N LEU A 290 11.42 -6.01 -10.22
CA LEU A 290 10.92 -4.82 -9.53
C LEU A 290 11.27 -3.55 -10.32
N TYR A 291 10.49 -2.53 -10.08
CA TYR A 291 10.81 -1.15 -10.47
C TYR A 291 11.10 -0.35 -9.20
N ILE A 292 12.24 0.30 -9.18
CA ILE A 292 12.74 1.02 -8.00
C ILE A 292 13.01 2.48 -8.34
N SER A 293 12.79 3.35 -7.38
CA SER A 293 13.30 4.73 -7.42
C SER A 293 14.51 4.81 -6.50
N HIS A 294 15.65 5.22 -7.03
CA HIS A 294 16.89 5.34 -6.26
C HIS A 294 17.72 6.54 -6.71
N GLN A 295 18.62 7.00 -5.85
CA GLN A 295 19.45 8.16 -6.17
C GLN A 295 20.59 7.81 -7.13
N ILE A 296 20.65 8.56 -8.25
CA ILE A 296 21.77 8.59 -9.19
C ILE A 296 22.16 10.06 -9.37
N ASN A 297 23.39 10.43 -9.07
CA ASN A 297 23.88 11.80 -9.18
C ASN A 297 22.98 12.84 -8.48
N ASN A 298 22.58 12.53 -7.22
CA ASN A 298 21.67 13.36 -6.40
C ASN A 298 20.26 13.57 -6.98
N ARG A 299 19.82 12.73 -7.92
CA ARG A 299 18.49 12.73 -8.49
C ARG A 299 17.85 11.35 -8.34
N PHE A 300 16.57 11.29 -7.97
CA PHE A 300 15.84 10.03 -8.00
C PHE A 300 15.48 9.66 -9.44
N GLU A 301 15.92 8.47 -9.84
CA GLU A 301 15.65 7.87 -11.14
C GLU A 301 14.95 6.52 -10.99
N ILE A 302 14.14 6.16 -11.97
CA ILE A 302 13.49 4.85 -12.01
C ILE A 302 14.41 3.85 -12.73
N SER A 303 14.59 2.70 -12.10
CA SER A 303 15.28 1.55 -12.70
C SER A 303 14.43 0.28 -12.58
N ARG A 304 14.54 -0.58 -13.60
CA ARG A 304 14.10 -1.96 -13.56
C ARG A 304 15.20 -2.81 -12.95
N VAL A 305 14.88 -3.58 -11.94
CA VAL A 305 15.79 -4.54 -11.32
C VAL A 305 15.26 -5.97 -11.51
N GLU A 306 16.15 -6.87 -11.87
CA GLU A 306 15.85 -8.26 -12.14
C GLU A 306 16.82 -9.16 -11.38
N LYS A 307 16.28 -10.15 -10.66
CA LYS A 307 17.07 -11.11 -9.91
C LYS A 307 17.83 -12.01 -10.88
N LYS A 308 19.16 -12.07 -10.77
CA LYS A 308 19.97 -12.97 -11.60
C LYS A 308 19.77 -14.42 -11.15
N LYS A 309 19.91 -15.36 -12.12
CA LYS A 309 19.93 -16.79 -11.83
C LYS A 309 21.02 -17.09 -10.78
N GLY A 310 20.65 -17.81 -9.71
CA GLY A 310 21.53 -18.04 -8.55
C GLY A 310 21.30 -17.11 -7.37
N GLY A 311 20.49 -16.05 -7.53
CA GLY A 311 19.80 -15.33 -6.46
C GLY A 311 20.61 -14.36 -5.59
N LYS A 312 21.90 -14.14 -5.88
CA LYS A 312 22.74 -13.24 -5.06
C LYS A 312 22.86 -11.82 -5.63
N ASP A 313 22.73 -11.66 -6.95
CA ASP A 313 22.94 -10.39 -7.64
C ASP A 313 21.69 -9.91 -8.37
N TRP A 314 21.64 -8.61 -8.61
CA TRP A 314 20.59 -7.93 -9.36
C TRP A 314 21.13 -7.33 -10.64
N LYS A 315 20.38 -7.47 -11.73
CA LYS A 315 20.61 -6.71 -12.96
C LYS A 315 19.79 -5.44 -12.88
N ILE A 316 20.45 -4.29 -12.92
CA ILE A 316 19.82 -2.97 -12.88
C ILE A 316 19.82 -2.38 -14.27
N THR A 317 18.66 -1.97 -14.76
CA THR A 317 18.47 -1.36 -16.07
C THR A 317 17.71 -0.05 -15.90
N PRO A 318 18.30 1.11 -16.20
CA PRO A 318 17.59 2.37 -16.06
C PRO A 318 16.35 2.48 -16.96
N VAL A 319 15.26 2.98 -16.41
CA VAL A 319 14.04 3.40 -17.11
C VAL A 319 14.09 4.89 -17.41
N THR A 320 14.46 5.70 -16.42
CA THR A 320 14.72 7.14 -16.59
C THR A 320 16.21 7.41 -16.45
N ARG A 321 16.70 8.49 -17.05
CA ARG A 321 18.11 8.88 -17.03
C ARG A 321 18.27 10.38 -17.16
N ASN A 322 19.21 10.95 -16.41
CA ASN A 322 19.57 12.37 -16.48
C ASN A 322 18.35 13.29 -16.37
N SER A 323 17.40 12.89 -15.51
CA SER A 323 16.14 13.61 -15.37
C SER A 323 16.35 14.99 -14.74
N GLN A 324 15.60 15.96 -15.19
CA GLN A 324 15.59 17.29 -14.58
C GLN A 324 14.97 17.28 -13.19
N TYR A 325 14.03 16.39 -12.94
CA TYR A 325 13.23 16.29 -11.72
C TYR A 325 13.32 14.91 -11.11
N ASP A 326 12.97 14.80 -9.83
CA ASP A 326 12.97 13.53 -9.12
C ASP A 326 11.80 12.63 -9.59
N ASN A 327 12.12 11.38 -9.91
CA ASN A 327 11.16 10.36 -10.29
C ASN A 327 11.01 9.38 -9.13
N VAL A 328 9.82 9.34 -8.53
CA VAL A 328 9.55 8.58 -7.30
C VAL A 328 8.24 7.79 -7.39
N ARG A 329 8.03 6.91 -6.44
CA ARG A 329 6.80 6.12 -6.27
C ARG A 329 6.41 5.35 -7.54
N PRO A 330 7.28 4.47 -8.06
CA PRO A 330 6.91 3.60 -9.16
C PRO A 330 5.74 2.70 -8.75
N PHE A 331 4.83 2.50 -9.69
CA PHE A 331 3.65 1.66 -9.50
C PHE A 331 3.31 0.89 -10.77
N VAL A 332 3.05 -0.41 -10.64
CA VAL A 332 2.54 -1.27 -11.72
C VAL A 332 1.16 -1.77 -11.32
N PRO A 333 0.08 -1.47 -12.08
CA PRO A 333 -1.25 -1.99 -11.81
C PRO A 333 -1.29 -3.52 -11.78
N ARG A 334 -2.01 -4.08 -10.81
CA ARG A 334 -2.08 -5.54 -10.57
C ARG A 334 -2.91 -6.28 -11.62
N TYR A 335 -3.95 -5.65 -12.10
CA TYR A 335 -4.90 -6.27 -13.00
C TYR A 335 -4.72 -5.76 -14.42
N ARG A 336 -4.69 -6.69 -15.35
CA ARG A 336 -4.70 -6.40 -16.78
C ARG A 336 -5.56 -7.42 -17.51
N THR A 337 -6.08 -7.05 -18.66
CA THR A 337 -6.70 -7.99 -19.59
C THR A 337 -5.62 -8.70 -20.41
N ASP A 338 -5.84 -9.96 -20.74
CA ASP A 338 -4.92 -10.74 -21.56
C ASP A 338 -4.54 -10.01 -22.86
N GLY A 339 -3.27 -10.11 -23.25
CA GLY A 339 -2.72 -9.46 -24.43
C GLY A 339 -2.45 -7.96 -24.28
N GLN A 340 -2.71 -7.35 -23.12
CA GLN A 340 -2.32 -5.96 -22.87
C GLN A 340 -0.89 -5.88 -22.34
N LYS A 341 -0.16 -4.83 -22.75
CA LYS A 341 1.13 -4.48 -22.15
C LYS A 341 0.91 -3.93 -20.74
N ASN A 342 1.76 -4.30 -19.80
CA ASN A 342 1.79 -3.65 -18.51
C ASN A 342 2.20 -2.19 -18.67
N ILE A 343 1.78 -1.38 -17.71
CA ILE A 343 2.13 0.03 -17.62
C ILE A 343 2.86 0.27 -16.30
N LEU A 344 3.99 0.92 -16.37
CA LEU A 344 4.68 1.46 -15.23
C LEU A 344 4.32 2.94 -15.11
N LEU A 345 3.85 3.33 -13.94
CA LEU A 345 3.56 4.72 -13.60
C LEU A 345 4.54 5.18 -12.54
N TRP A 346 4.82 6.48 -12.48
CA TRP A 346 5.58 7.10 -11.38
C TRP A 346 5.24 8.59 -11.25
N MET A 347 5.58 9.18 -10.11
CA MET A 347 5.52 10.62 -9.90
C MET A 347 6.83 11.26 -10.34
N GLU A 348 6.73 12.30 -11.18
CA GLU A 348 7.82 13.22 -11.47
C GLU A 348 7.59 14.50 -10.66
N ASN A 349 8.45 14.75 -9.68
CA ASN A 349 8.33 15.88 -8.76
C ASN A 349 9.15 17.07 -9.25
N ARG A 350 8.50 18.07 -9.83
CA ARG A 350 9.15 19.36 -10.12
C ARG A 350 9.48 20.10 -8.84
N ARG A 351 8.61 19.99 -7.85
CA ARG A 351 8.78 20.48 -6.48
C ARG A 351 8.00 19.57 -5.54
N TYR A 352 8.65 19.16 -4.48
CA TYR A 352 7.99 18.39 -3.42
C TYR A 352 8.58 18.80 -2.07
N ILE A 353 7.83 19.54 -1.28
CA ILE A 353 8.22 20.00 0.06
C ILE A 353 7.55 19.15 1.12
N HIS A 354 6.27 18.88 0.92
CA HIS A 354 5.42 18.15 1.83
C HIS A 354 4.29 17.48 1.04
N TYR A 355 3.64 16.47 1.57
CA TYR A 355 2.51 15.79 0.92
C TYR A 355 1.30 16.70 0.65
N THR A 356 1.26 17.91 1.23
CA THR A 356 0.27 18.96 0.96
C THR A 356 0.84 20.17 0.20
N ASP A 357 2.14 20.12 -0.16
CA ASP A 357 2.81 21.20 -0.89
C ASP A 357 3.79 20.63 -1.93
N TYR A 358 3.26 20.37 -3.11
CA TYR A 358 4.00 19.74 -4.20
C TYR A 358 3.53 20.25 -5.58
N ASP A 359 4.41 20.11 -6.57
CA ASP A 359 4.12 20.21 -8.00
C ASP A 359 4.66 18.96 -8.68
N SER A 360 3.75 18.06 -9.02
CA SER A 360 4.08 16.73 -9.53
C SER A 360 3.26 16.39 -10.77
N SER A 361 3.81 15.53 -11.62
CA SER A 361 3.10 14.93 -12.75
C SER A 361 3.18 13.42 -12.67
N ILE A 362 2.11 12.74 -13.08
CA ILE A 362 2.15 11.30 -13.30
C ILE A 362 2.74 11.02 -14.67
N ARG A 363 3.83 10.27 -14.68
CA ARG A 363 4.49 9.75 -15.89
C ARG A 363 4.15 8.27 -16.05
N TYR A 364 4.23 7.79 -17.27
CA TYR A 364 4.04 6.37 -17.55
C TYR A 364 4.86 5.88 -18.73
N GLN A 365 5.12 4.58 -18.73
CA GLN A 365 5.73 3.85 -19.82
C GLN A 365 5.10 2.47 -19.94
N TYR A 366 4.86 2.01 -21.17
CA TYR A 366 4.51 0.60 -21.38
C TYR A 366 5.74 -0.27 -21.17
N ILE A 367 5.57 -1.33 -20.39
CA ILE A 367 6.60 -2.31 -20.07
C ILE A 367 6.28 -3.67 -20.70
N LYS A 368 7.32 -4.47 -20.93
CA LYS A 368 7.19 -5.79 -21.56
C LYS A 368 6.80 -6.86 -20.56
#